data_4db5df72851cc71619c583a2ae057993
#
_entry.id   4db5df72851cc71619c583a2ae057993
#
_cell.length_a   1.000
_cell.length_b   1.000
_cell.length_c   1.000
_cell.angle_alpha   90.00
_cell.angle_beta   90.00
_cell.angle_gamma   90.00
#
_symmetry.space_group_name_H-M   'P 1'
#
loop_
_entity.id
_entity.type
_entity.pdbx_description
1 polymer ?
#
loop_
_entity_poly.entity_id
_entity_poly.type
_entity_poly.pdbx_seq_one_letter_code
_entity_poly.pdbx_strand_id
1 'polypeptide(L)'
;MKSPTDVVSGFILLGLCAVGAYSVSLLPAAGSTENVGPGGVPRAVLVILAVLSCILIVKGLRQMPHKRYWPEPRVFKKVLCFLGVIYLYLITLTGLGDLFAAMENPPFASGGAFCISTCLFLLIALPLLGRRKPVEVLLVAVLTTAVLLAAFGWFFQIMLP
;
A
#
# COMPACT_ATOMS: atom_id res chain seq x y z
N MET A 1 -23.49 -23.31 -11.22
CA MET A 1 -23.33 -22.00 -11.91
C MET A 1 -22.28 -21.22 -11.15
N LYS A 2 -21.29 -20.67 -11.85
CA LYS A 2 -20.05 -20.08 -11.29
C LYS A 2 -20.31 -18.71 -10.66
N SER A 3 -19.62 -18.34 -9.56
CA SER A 3 -19.65 -16.96 -9.07
C SER A 3 -18.69 -16.11 -9.94
N PRO A 4 -19.20 -15.37 -10.94
CA PRO A 4 -18.35 -14.69 -11.91
C PRO A 4 -17.48 -13.60 -11.27
N THR A 5 -17.90 -13.05 -10.15
CA THR A 5 -17.19 -11.99 -9.43
C THR A 5 -15.86 -12.48 -8.85
N ASP A 6 -15.85 -13.65 -8.20
CA ASP A 6 -14.64 -14.20 -7.56
C ASP A 6 -13.63 -14.67 -8.61
N VAL A 7 -14.14 -15.23 -9.71
CA VAL A 7 -13.27 -15.63 -10.83
C VAL A 7 -12.63 -14.42 -11.48
N VAL A 8 -13.40 -13.37 -11.78
CA VAL A 8 -12.87 -12.14 -12.38
C VAL A 8 -11.87 -11.46 -11.45
N SER A 9 -12.19 -11.34 -10.15
CA SER A 9 -11.27 -10.76 -9.16
C SER A 9 -9.97 -11.58 -9.05
N GLY A 10 -10.07 -12.91 -9.07
CA GLY A 10 -8.91 -13.80 -9.03
C GLY A 10 -8.01 -13.63 -10.26
N PHE A 11 -8.58 -13.47 -11.45
CA PHE A 11 -7.80 -13.20 -12.67
C PHE A 11 -7.14 -11.83 -12.66
N ILE A 12 -7.82 -10.79 -12.17
CA ILE A 12 -7.24 -9.44 -12.01
C ILE A 12 -6.05 -9.49 -11.05
N LEU A 13 -6.20 -10.16 -9.90
CA LEU A 13 -5.14 -10.32 -8.92
C LEU A 13 -3.94 -11.10 -9.48
N LEU A 14 -4.19 -12.16 -10.26
CA LEU A 14 -3.11 -12.89 -10.95
C LEU A 14 -2.38 -12.01 -11.96
N GLY A 15 -3.10 -11.17 -12.72
CA GLY A 15 -2.51 -10.19 -13.61
C GLY A 15 -1.60 -9.20 -12.87
N LEU A 16 -2.06 -8.68 -11.72
CA LEU A 16 -1.24 -7.83 -10.84
C LEU A 16 0.00 -8.56 -10.31
N CYS A 17 -0.13 -9.85 -9.95
CA CYS A 17 1.02 -10.66 -9.55
C CYS A 17 2.04 -10.82 -10.68
N ALA A 18 1.59 -11.01 -11.92
CA ALA A 18 2.48 -11.12 -13.07
C ALA A 18 3.25 -9.82 -13.32
N VAL A 19 2.58 -8.68 -13.29
CA VAL A 19 3.21 -7.36 -13.41
C VAL A 19 4.18 -7.11 -12.25
N GLY A 20 3.78 -7.41 -11.02
CA GLY A 20 4.62 -7.30 -9.83
C GLY A 20 5.87 -8.20 -9.91
N ALA A 21 5.71 -9.45 -10.36
CA ALA A 21 6.82 -10.38 -10.53
C ALA A 21 7.83 -9.88 -11.58
N TYR A 22 7.33 -9.31 -12.68
CA TYR A 22 8.18 -8.67 -13.67
C TYR A 22 8.96 -7.50 -13.07
N SER A 23 8.28 -6.59 -12.35
CA SER A 23 8.93 -5.45 -11.69
C SER A 23 9.98 -5.88 -10.66
N VAL A 24 9.69 -6.91 -9.87
CA VAL A 24 10.63 -7.45 -8.87
C VAL A 24 11.82 -8.17 -9.53
N SER A 25 11.64 -8.73 -10.74
CA SER A 25 12.75 -9.35 -11.48
C SER A 25 13.80 -8.33 -11.95
N LEU A 26 13.43 -7.07 -12.07
CA LEU A 26 14.33 -5.97 -12.43
C LEU A 26 15.15 -5.43 -11.24
N LEU A 27 14.81 -5.82 -10.00
CA LEU A 27 15.58 -5.43 -8.82
C LEU A 27 16.92 -6.19 -8.77
N PRO A 28 17.99 -5.51 -8.33
CA PRO A 28 19.30 -6.16 -8.19
C PRO A 28 19.22 -7.37 -7.24
N ALA A 29 20.00 -8.39 -7.55
CA ALA A 29 20.09 -9.57 -6.71
C ALA A 29 20.71 -9.20 -5.35
N ALA A 30 20.42 -10.03 -4.32
CA ALA A 30 21.05 -9.88 -3.00
C ALA A 30 22.58 -9.88 -3.13
N GLY A 31 23.23 -8.94 -2.45
CA GLY A 31 24.69 -8.96 -2.30
C GLY A 31 25.15 -10.22 -1.53
N SER A 32 26.42 -10.55 -1.65
CA SER A 32 27.02 -11.75 -1.01
C SER A 32 26.94 -11.76 0.53
N THR A 33 26.61 -10.64 1.15
CA THR A 33 26.51 -10.47 2.61
C THR A 33 25.06 -10.44 3.12
N GLU A 34 24.06 -10.40 2.23
CA GLU A 34 22.64 -10.31 2.61
C GLU A 34 21.94 -11.65 2.40
N ASN A 35 21.36 -12.20 3.47
CA ASN A 35 20.55 -13.42 3.40
C ASN A 35 19.27 -13.25 2.57
N VAL A 36 18.73 -12.02 2.52
CA VAL A 36 17.51 -11.67 1.77
C VAL A 36 17.73 -10.32 1.10
N GLY A 37 17.86 -10.30 -0.21
CA GLY A 37 17.97 -9.04 -0.97
C GLY A 37 16.67 -8.25 -1.01
N PRO A 38 16.71 -7.02 -1.55
CA PRO A 38 15.57 -6.08 -1.58
C PRO A 38 14.34 -6.64 -2.30
N GLY A 39 14.51 -7.61 -3.19
CA GLY A 39 13.43 -8.32 -3.87
C GLY A 39 12.84 -9.51 -3.10
N GLY A 40 13.44 -9.92 -1.96
CA GLY A 40 13.01 -11.14 -1.24
C GLY A 40 11.62 -11.01 -0.63
N VAL A 41 11.38 -9.94 0.12
CA VAL A 41 10.08 -9.68 0.74
C VAL A 41 8.97 -9.47 -0.30
N PRO A 42 9.14 -8.62 -1.34
CA PRO A 42 8.16 -8.51 -2.41
C PRO A 42 7.85 -9.83 -3.12
N ARG A 43 8.87 -10.68 -3.38
CA ARG A 43 8.67 -12.02 -3.97
C ARG A 43 7.80 -12.90 -3.08
N ALA A 44 8.06 -12.95 -1.78
CA ALA A 44 7.26 -13.74 -0.84
C ALA A 44 5.79 -13.29 -0.84
N VAL A 45 5.54 -11.99 -0.81
CA VAL A 45 4.19 -11.41 -0.87
C VAL A 45 3.49 -11.78 -2.17
N LEU A 46 4.18 -11.67 -3.32
CA LEU A 46 3.62 -12.03 -4.62
C LEU A 46 3.29 -13.52 -4.73
N VAL A 47 4.10 -14.40 -4.17
CA VAL A 47 3.82 -15.85 -4.13
C VAL A 47 2.56 -16.12 -3.29
N ILE A 48 2.46 -15.54 -2.10
CA ILE A 48 1.28 -15.68 -1.24
C ILE A 48 0.03 -15.16 -1.97
N LEU A 49 0.13 -13.99 -2.59
CA LEU A 49 -0.97 -13.38 -3.33
C LEU A 49 -1.40 -14.23 -4.53
N ALA A 50 -0.44 -14.81 -5.26
CA ALA A 50 -0.72 -15.72 -6.39
C ALA A 50 -1.45 -16.98 -5.92
N VAL A 51 -1.00 -17.59 -4.82
CA VAL A 51 -1.67 -18.77 -4.23
C VAL A 51 -3.10 -18.43 -3.80
N LEU A 52 -3.30 -17.31 -3.10
CA LEU A 52 -4.64 -16.86 -2.69
C LEU A 52 -5.54 -16.56 -3.89
N SER A 53 -4.99 -15.99 -4.96
CA SER A 53 -5.72 -15.72 -6.20
C SER A 53 -6.15 -17.02 -6.89
N CYS A 54 -5.29 -18.03 -6.93
CA CYS A 54 -5.63 -19.35 -7.44
C CYS A 54 -6.74 -20.02 -6.60
N ILE A 55 -6.64 -19.95 -5.27
CA ILE A 55 -7.69 -20.47 -4.37
C ILE A 55 -9.01 -19.74 -4.63
N LEU A 56 -8.99 -18.43 -4.82
CA LEU A 56 -10.18 -17.64 -5.10
C LEU A 56 -10.84 -18.06 -6.42
N ILE A 57 -10.04 -18.29 -7.48
CA ILE A 57 -10.53 -18.78 -8.77
C ILE A 57 -11.17 -20.17 -8.61
N VAL A 58 -10.47 -21.10 -7.97
CA VAL A 58 -10.97 -22.46 -7.76
C VAL A 58 -12.27 -22.45 -6.95
N LYS A 59 -12.33 -21.63 -5.90
CA LYS A 59 -13.51 -21.45 -5.06
C LYS A 59 -14.67 -20.85 -5.84
N GLY A 60 -14.41 -19.82 -6.66
CA GLY A 60 -15.40 -19.21 -7.54
C GLY A 60 -15.94 -20.16 -8.63
N LEU A 61 -15.12 -21.12 -9.07
CA LEU A 61 -15.54 -22.15 -10.01
C LEU A 61 -16.39 -23.27 -9.37
N ARG A 62 -16.18 -23.54 -8.08
CA ARG A 62 -16.84 -24.63 -7.33
C ARG A 62 -18.11 -24.20 -6.60
N GLN A 63 -18.24 -22.93 -6.24
CA GLN A 63 -19.39 -22.44 -5.47
C GLN A 63 -20.63 -22.22 -6.34
N MET A 64 -21.79 -22.54 -5.76
CA MET A 64 -23.10 -22.23 -6.35
C MET A 64 -23.34 -20.73 -6.47
N PRO A 65 -24.22 -20.25 -7.37
CA PRO A 65 -24.37 -18.85 -7.66
C PRO A 65 -24.88 -18.08 -6.44
N HIS A 66 -24.01 -17.40 -5.75
CA HIS A 66 -24.39 -16.32 -4.88
C HIS A 66 -24.71 -15.08 -5.73
N LYS A 67 -25.70 -14.29 -5.28
CA LYS A 67 -26.14 -13.08 -5.97
C LYS A 67 -24.94 -12.27 -6.47
N ARG A 68 -25.01 -11.84 -7.70
CA ARG A 68 -24.00 -11.00 -8.38
C ARG A 68 -23.80 -9.69 -7.59
N TYR A 69 -22.82 -9.67 -6.71
CA TYR A 69 -22.45 -8.48 -5.94
C TYR A 69 -21.48 -7.63 -6.76
N TRP A 70 -22.00 -6.87 -7.68
CA TRP A 70 -21.27 -5.73 -8.17
C TRP A 70 -21.44 -4.59 -7.16
N PRO A 71 -20.33 -3.94 -6.74
CA PRO A 71 -20.42 -2.83 -5.81
C PRO A 71 -21.27 -1.71 -6.42
N GLU A 72 -22.10 -1.11 -5.60
CA GLU A 72 -22.87 0.06 -6.01
C GLU A 72 -21.94 1.15 -6.57
N PRO A 73 -22.36 1.94 -7.57
CA PRO A 73 -21.54 2.99 -8.16
C PRO A 73 -20.96 3.97 -7.13
N ARG A 74 -21.67 4.17 -6.01
CA ARG A 74 -21.21 5.01 -4.89
C ARG A 74 -20.00 4.40 -4.17
N VAL A 75 -20.00 3.08 -3.97
CA VAL A 75 -18.88 2.37 -3.35
C VAL A 75 -17.68 2.36 -4.28
N PHE A 76 -17.90 2.10 -5.56
CA PHE A 76 -16.85 2.14 -6.58
C PHE A 76 -16.16 3.51 -6.64
N LYS A 77 -16.94 4.61 -6.64
CA LYS A 77 -16.39 5.97 -6.59
C LYS A 77 -15.54 6.22 -5.34
N LYS A 78 -15.97 5.73 -4.17
CA LYS A 78 -15.19 5.86 -2.92
C LYS A 78 -13.86 5.10 -3.01
N VAL A 79 -13.88 3.88 -3.54
CA VAL A 79 -12.65 3.08 -3.74
C VAL A 79 -11.70 3.78 -4.70
N LEU A 80 -12.21 4.30 -5.82
CA LEU A 80 -11.40 5.03 -6.79
C LEU A 80 -10.79 6.31 -6.18
N CYS A 81 -11.60 7.05 -5.41
CA CYS A 81 -11.11 8.23 -4.70
C CYS A 81 -10.01 7.86 -3.69
N PHE A 82 -10.19 6.78 -2.95
CA PHE A 82 -9.19 6.30 -1.99
C PHE A 82 -7.89 5.86 -2.68
N LEU A 83 -7.99 5.17 -3.82
CA LEU A 83 -6.83 4.86 -4.67
C LEU A 83 -6.10 6.12 -5.14
N GLY A 84 -6.84 7.16 -5.52
CA GLY A 84 -6.27 8.47 -5.87
C GLY A 84 -5.51 9.12 -4.71
N VAL A 85 -6.04 8.99 -3.49
CA VAL A 85 -5.35 9.49 -2.27
C VAL A 85 -4.07 8.69 -1.98
N ILE A 86 -4.07 7.37 -2.18
CA ILE A 86 -2.86 6.55 -2.07
C ILE A 86 -1.82 6.98 -3.11
N TYR A 87 -2.24 7.19 -4.35
CA TYR A 87 -1.35 7.64 -5.42
C TYR A 87 -0.75 9.02 -5.12
N LEU A 88 -1.57 9.94 -4.62
CA LEU A 88 -1.12 11.25 -4.16
C LEU A 88 -0.09 11.14 -3.02
N TYR A 89 -0.33 10.23 -2.07
CA TYR A 89 0.61 9.94 -0.99
C TYR A 89 1.97 9.50 -1.52
N LEU A 90 2.00 8.60 -2.51
CA LEU A 90 3.26 8.15 -3.11
C LEU A 90 4.01 9.30 -3.81
N ILE A 91 3.29 10.15 -4.56
CA ILE A 91 3.89 11.32 -5.21
C ILE A 91 4.44 12.32 -4.18
N THR A 92 3.68 12.60 -3.11
CA THR A 92 4.14 13.52 -2.07
C THR A 92 5.33 12.95 -1.31
N LEU A 93 5.35 11.64 -1.04
CA LEU A 93 6.45 11.00 -0.35
C LEU A 93 7.75 11.07 -1.16
N THR A 94 7.70 10.74 -2.45
CA THR A 94 8.88 10.80 -3.33
C THR A 94 9.30 12.25 -3.59
N GLY A 95 8.37 13.12 -3.94
CA GLY A 95 8.67 14.53 -4.24
C GLY A 95 9.22 15.32 -3.04
N LEU A 96 8.67 15.10 -1.83
CA LEU A 96 9.24 15.70 -0.62
C LEU A 96 10.56 15.06 -0.24
N GLY A 97 10.75 13.76 -0.49
CA GLY A 97 12.02 13.07 -0.29
C GLY A 97 13.12 13.70 -1.15
N ASP A 98 12.88 13.87 -2.43
CA ASP A 98 13.81 14.51 -3.37
C ASP A 98 14.09 15.97 -2.99
N LEU A 99 13.05 16.72 -2.58
CA LEU A 99 13.17 18.09 -2.14
C LEU A 99 14.05 18.23 -0.89
N PHE A 100 13.85 17.35 0.11
CA PHE A 100 14.64 17.38 1.35
C PHE A 100 16.07 16.89 1.12
N ALA A 101 16.28 15.94 0.22
CA ALA A 101 17.60 15.50 -0.19
C ALA A 101 18.42 16.61 -0.90
N ALA A 102 17.73 17.53 -1.58
CA ALA A 102 18.36 18.70 -2.24
C ALA A 102 18.66 19.86 -1.29
N MET A 103 18.14 19.84 -0.05
CA MET A 103 18.37 20.89 0.95
C MET A 103 19.64 20.62 1.77
N GLU A 104 20.53 21.59 1.89
CA GLU A 104 21.74 21.50 2.75
C GLU A 104 21.41 21.34 4.24
N ASN A 105 20.28 21.87 4.71
CA ASN A 105 19.81 21.77 6.09
C ASN A 105 18.30 21.44 6.09
N PRO A 106 17.91 20.17 5.97
CA PRO A 106 16.51 19.79 6.04
C PRO A 106 15.95 20.06 7.44
N PRO A 107 14.69 20.55 7.55
CA PRO A 107 14.07 20.91 8.83
C PRO A 107 13.92 19.71 9.79
N PHE A 108 14.03 18.50 9.29
CA PHE A 108 14.05 17.26 10.05
C PHE A 108 15.20 16.38 9.56
N ALA A 109 16.11 16.03 10.46
CA ALA A 109 17.36 15.33 10.13
C ALA A 109 17.16 13.92 9.49
N SER A 110 16.02 13.27 9.68
CA SER A 110 15.64 12.02 9.02
C SER A 110 14.14 11.79 9.11
N GLY A 111 13.52 11.36 8.01
CA GLY A 111 12.11 11.00 7.98
C GLY A 111 11.12 12.16 7.90
N GLY A 112 11.56 13.37 7.58
CA GLY A 112 10.67 14.54 7.48
C GLY A 112 9.65 14.41 6.35
N ALA A 113 10.08 13.96 5.18
CA ALA A 113 9.19 13.71 4.04
C ALA A 113 8.15 12.64 4.38
N PHE A 114 8.57 11.56 5.02
CA PHE A 114 7.68 10.50 5.49
C PHE A 114 6.66 11.02 6.52
N CYS A 115 7.11 11.81 7.49
CA CYS A 115 6.25 12.38 8.53
C CYS A 115 5.15 13.26 7.93
N ILE A 116 5.52 14.20 7.07
CA ILE A 116 4.57 15.13 6.46
C ILE A 116 3.62 14.41 5.53
N SER A 117 4.12 13.54 4.65
CA SER A 117 3.31 12.79 3.69
C SER A 117 2.33 11.86 4.40
N THR A 118 2.77 11.12 5.43
CA THR A 118 1.93 10.18 6.17
C THR A 118 0.87 10.91 6.98
N CYS A 119 1.21 12.01 7.63
CA CYS A 119 0.26 12.83 8.35
C CYS A 119 -0.82 13.40 7.41
N LEU A 120 -0.41 13.96 6.27
CA LEU A 120 -1.32 14.49 5.25
C LEU A 120 -2.24 13.39 4.70
N PHE A 121 -1.68 12.22 4.39
CA PHE A 121 -2.44 11.06 3.93
C PHE A 121 -3.52 10.67 4.94
N LEU A 122 -3.18 10.52 6.22
CA LEU A 122 -4.12 10.15 7.26
C LEU A 122 -5.21 11.21 7.49
N LEU A 123 -4.85 12.49 7.42
CA LEU A 123 -5.81 13.60 7.52
C LEU A 123 -6.87 13.57 6.40
N ILE A 124 -6.52 13.09 5.21
CA ILE A 124 -7.44 12.96 4.07
C ILE A 124 -8.17 11.62 4.09
N ALA A 125 -7.45 10.51 4.39
CA ALA A 125 -7.98 9.16 4.32
C ALA A 125 -9.02 8.86 5.42
N LEU A 126 -8.81 9.32 6.66
CA LEU A 126 -9.72 9.07 7.78
C LEU A 126 -11.13 9.65 7.57
N PRO A 127 -11.30 10.92 7.12
CA PRO A 127 -12.61 11.45 6.79
C PRO A 127 -13.28 10.73 5.62
N LEU A 128 -12.52 10.33 4.59
CA LEU A 128 -13.03 9.53 3.47
C LEU A 128 -13.58 8.18 3.93
N LEU A 129 -12.97 7.57 4.95
CA LEU A 129 -13.41 6.32 5.58
C LEU A 129 -14.61 6.51 6.53
N GLY A 130 -15.07 7.77 6.75
CA GLY A 130 -16.27 8.09 7.52
C GLY A 130 -16.03 8.63 8.93
N ARG A 131 -14.79 8.85 9.33
CA ARG A 131 -14.48 9.53 10.61
C ARG A 131 -14.68 11.03 10.45
N ARG A 132 -15.69 11.59 11.16
CA ARG A 132 -16.11 13.00 11.00
C ARG A 132 -15.63 13.93 12.09
N LYS A 133 -15.09 13.41 13.20
CA LYS A 133 -14.62 14.23 14.31
C LYS A 133 -13.20 14.72 14.04
N PRO A 134 -12.97 16.02 13.81
CA PRO A 134 -11.67 16.54 13.39
C PRO A 134 -10.58 16.32 14.45
N VAL A 135 -10.93 16.39 15.73
CA VAL A 135 -9.99 16.15 16.84
C VAL A 135 -9.50 14.70 16.85
N GLU A 136 -10.40 13.72 16.67
CA GLU A 136 -10.02 12.30 16.60
C GLU A 136 -9.14 12.03 15.37
N VAL A 137 -9.48 12.63 14.23
CA VAL A 137 -8.70 12.50 12.99
C VAL A 137 -7.28 13.05 13.17
N LEU A 138 -7.15 14.25 13.74
CA LEU A 138 -5.86 14.86 14.00
C LEU A 138 -5.02 14.04 14.98
N LEU A 139 -5.63 13.61 16.10
CA LEU A 139 -4.96 12.84 17.13
C LEU A 139 -4.47 11.50 16.57
N VAL A 140 -5.31 10.78 15.84
CA VAL A 140 -4.93 9.51 15.21
C VAL A 140 -3.85 9.71 14.16
N ALA A 141 -3.94 10.75 13.32
CA ALA A 141 -2.92 11.02 12.31
C ALA A 141 -1.55 11.29 12.96
N VAL A 142 -1.49 12.17 13.95
CA VAL A 142 -0.23 12.52 14.63
C VAL A 142 0.33 11.32 15.40
N LEU A 143 -0.52 10.64 16.20
CA LEU A 143 -0.08 9.50 17.00
C LEU A 143 0.43 8.35 16.12
N THR A 144 -0.31 8.00 15.08
CA THR A 144 0.10 6.93 14.15
C THR A 144 1.41 7.28 13.45
N THR A 145 1.55 8.51 12.97
CA THR A 145 2.80 8.96 12.32
C THR A 145 3.97 8.93 13.29
N ALA A 146 3.78 9.37 14.55
CA ALA A 146 4.82 9.33 15.57
C ALA A 146 5.23 7.88 15.92
N VAL A 147 4.27 6.97 16.06
CA VAL A 147 4.54 5.55 16.30
C VAL A 147 5.29 4.91 15.13
N LEU A 148 4.91 5.21 13.90
CA LEU A 148 5.60 4.71 12.71
C LEU A 148 7.03 5.26 12.62
N LEU A 149 7.23 6.55 12.86
CA LEU A 149 8.57 7.15 12.91
C LEU A 149 9.45 6.49 13.98
N ALA A 150 8.92 6.28 15.18
CA ALA A 150 9.64 5.61 16.25
C ALA A 150 9.96 4.15 15.86
N ALA A 151 9.01 3.43 15.28
CA ALA A 151 9.21 2.04 14.86
C ALA A 151 10.29 1.94 13.76
N PHE A 152 10.19 2.71 12.70
CA PHE A 152 11.13 2.61 11.59
C PHE A 152 12.46 3.30 11.86
N GLY A 153 12.46 4.49 12.49
CA GLY A 153 13.68 5.25 12.77
C GLY A 153 14.49 4.68 13.94
N TRP A 154 13.83 4.30 15.03
CA TRP A 154 14.51 3.87 16.25
C TRP A 154 14.65 2.35 16.36
N PHE A 155 13.57 1.60 16.10
CA PHE A 155 13.59 0.15 16.25
C PHE A 155 14.24 -0.56 15.05
N PHE A 156 13.84 -0.21 13.84
CA PHE A 156 14.40 -0.83 12.62
C PHE A 156 15.63 -0.11 12.08
N GLN A 157 15.95 1.10 12.54
CA GLN A 157 17.08 1.91 12.09
C GLN A 157 17.13 2.08 10.56
N ILE A 158 15.96 2.12 9.91
CA ILE A 158 15.83 2.33 8.46
C ILE A 158 15.90 3.84 8.20
N MET A 159 16.76 4.25 7.28
CA MET A 159 16.77 5.63 6.79
C MET A 159 15.47 5.89 6.03
N LEU A 160 14.60 6.72 6.61
CA LEU A 160 13.35 7.16 5.99
C LEU A 160 13.62 8.40 5.13
N PRO A 161 12.96 8.52 3.97
CA PRO A 161 13.07 9.71 3.13
C PRO A 161 12.49 10.97 3.77
#